data_130ec722fd4dabc4708705db070ae899
#
_entry.id   130ec722fd4dabc4708705db070ae899
#
_cell.length_a   1.000
_cell.length_b   1.000
_cell.length_c   1.000
_cell.angle_alpha   90.00
_cell.angle_beta   90.00
_cell.angle_gamma   90.00
#
_symmetry.space_group_name_H-M   'P 1'
#
loop_
_entity.id
_entity.type
_entity.pdbx_description
1 polymer ?
#
loop_
_entity_poly.entity_id
_entity_poly.type
_entity_poly.pdbx_seq_one_letter_code
_entity_poly.pdbx_strand_id
1 'polypeptide(L)'
;MVTCLIVSVMNAAALPSNLPCDNGDGILIEDEVSGAVCDYMLDDSSYSLDDVGDASYILTFWNGSPKSVTDSHDREVTFYRPVERIITTNPDNSRMVIALGNLDKMVSTDECTCSGCILPRDGNDEKIAKNAWESLQIYGGGQLDDLPETNTRKEIDYETMAILKPDVVFDATWYNRGDLIEEKVGCPCVDAGAGFTFAESYEHISLMGNVLDRQEKAVGLEAYVRSKVDMIESVTSQLEDSEKPTVYFAPRGAKKGFYDSVEGRDFTRTEAVYEPLDIAGGTNVARDCTGENVNVPPEQIVAWEPDYIFVSWSSTSALGEPNGVDFVMETAELSEIPAVSNNNVYSCIYPYCRGRPLDRSLLNMMYMAKCLHPEEFRDLDLEAEGNEVYRQILGIDGVYTEMAEYQPFLKEVN
;
A
#
# COMPACT_ATOMS: atom_id res chain seq x y z
N MET A 1 -26.40 -10.69 26.68
CA MET A 1 -26.10 -10.59 25.24
C MET A 1 -25.21 -11.78 24.91
N VAL A 2 -25.78 -12.81 24.27
CA VAL A 2 -25.06 -14.06 23.98
C VAL A 2 -24.34 -13.83 22.66
N THR A 3 -23.01 -13.75 22.72
CA THR A 3 -22.17 -13.68 21.53
C THR A 3 -22.17 -15.06 20.89
N CYS A 4 -22.87 -15.21 19.78
CA CYS A 4 -22.87 -16.42 18.99
C CYS A 4 -21.51 -16.48 18.25
N LEU A 5 -20.60 -17.35 18.72
CA LEU A 5 -19.43 -17.73 17.95
C LEU A 5 -19.94 -18.51 16.73
N ILE A 6 -19.88 -17.89 15.56
CA ILE A 6 -20.03 -18.61 14.30
C ILE A 6 -18.70 -19.32 14.07
N VAL A 7 -18.64 -20.58 14.46
CA VAL A 7 -17.59 -21.48 13.99
C VAL A 7 -17.94 -21.78 12.54
N SER A 8 -17.31 -21.07 11.62
CA SER A 8 -17.30 -21.49 10.21
C SER A 8 -16.55 -22.82 10.15
N VAL A 9 -17.27 -23.86 9.80
CA VAL A 9 -16.68 -25.15 9.43
C VAL A 9 -15.96 -24.87 8.10
N MET A 10 -14.66 -24.57 8.19
CA MET A 10 -13.81 -24.55 7.02
C MET A 10 -13.85 -25.96 6.41
N ASN A 11 -14.27 -26.07 5.16
CA ASN A 11 -14.00 -27.30 4.39
C ASN A 11 -12.48 -27.41 4.31
N ALA A 12 -11.90 -28.43 4.92
CA ALA A 12 -10.49 -28.70 4.79
C ALA A 12 -10.19 -28.90 3.30
N ALA A 13 -9.31 -28.08 2.73
CA ALA A 13 -8.83 -28.30 1.38
C ALA A 13 -8.18 -29.69 1.33
N ALA A 14 -8.45 -30.44 0.26
CA ALA A 14 -7.84 -31.76 0.11
C ALA A 14 -6.32 -31.62 0.08
N LEU A 15 -5.62 -32.36 0.94
CA LEU A 15 -4.16 -32.36 0.93
C LEU A 15 -3.65 -32.88 -0.43
N PRO A 16 -2.54 -32.34 -0.95
CA PRO A 16 -1.86 -32.91 -2.12
C PRO A 16 -1.53 -34.36 -1.90
N SER A 17 -1.60 -35.16 -2.96
CA SER A 17 -1.34 -36.62 -2.91
C SER A 17 0.10 -36.98 -2.53
N ASN A 18 0.99 -36.01 -2.50
CA ASN A 18 2.38 -36.17 -2.06
C ASN A 18 2.58 -35.88 -0.56
N LEU A 19 1.52 -35.59 0.20
CA LEU A 19 1.60 -35.47 1.66
C LEU A 19 1.01 -36.72 2.33
N PRO A 20 1.59 -37.17 3.45
CA PRO A 20 1.17 -38.40 4.13
C PRO A 20 -0.15 -38.18 4.90
N CYS A 21 -1.27 -38.40 4.22
CA CYS A 21 -2.60 -38.38 4.81
C CYS A 21 -3.33 -39.68 4.41
N ASP A 22 -3.13 -40.74 5.19
CA ASP A 22 -3.57 -42.07 4.83
C ASP A 22 -5.09 -42.23 4.89
N ASN A 23 -5.75 -41.46 5.74
CA ASN A 23 -7.20 -41.53 5.94
C ASN A 23 -7.99 -40.60 4.98
N GLY A 24 -7.29 -39.69 4.27
CA GLY A 24 -7.89 -38.78 3.28
C GLY A 24 -8.83 -37.72 3.86
N ASP A 25 -8.78 -37.45 5.17
CA ASP A 25 -9.63 -36.45 5.83
C ASP A 25 -9.11 -35.00 5.69
N GLY A 26 -7.92 -34.82 5.09
CA GLY A 26 -7.29 -33.52 4.86
C GLY A 26 -6.59 -32.95 6.11
N ILE A 27 -6.40 -33.77 7.15
CA ILE A 27 -5.73 -33.39 8.40
C ILE A 27 -4.58 -34.33 8.66
N LEU A 28 -3.36 -33.82 8.80
CA LEU A 28 -2.19 -34.60 9.16
C LEU A 28 -2.16 -34.86 10.67
N ILE A 29 -1.97 -36.10 11.06
CA ILE A 29 -1.80 -36.49 12.46
C ILE A 29 -0.38 -37.00 12.72
N GLU A 30 0.01 -37.03 14.00
CA GLU A 30 1.36 -37.40 14.41
C GLU A 30 1.80 -38.78 13.90
N ASP A 31 0.89 -39.78 13.92
CA ASP A 31 1.18 -41.14 13.46
C ASP A 31 1.47 -41.20 11.95
N GLU A 32 0.74 -40.46 11.13
CA GLU A 32 0.95 -40.40 9.67
C GLU A 32 2.29 -39.72 9.33
N VAL A 33 2.56 -38.55 9.95
CA VAL A 33 3.80 -37.81 9.70
C VAL A 33 5.02 -38.57 10.22
N SER A 34 4.94 -39.13 11.44
CA SER A 34 6.07 -39.88 12.01
C SER A 34 6.33 -41.17 11.23
N GLY A 35 5.27 -41.85 10.70
CA GLY A 35 5.39 -42.98 9.79
C GLY A 35 6.17 -42.60 8.53
N ALA A 36 5.76 -41.51 7.85
CA ALA A 36 6.43 -41.02 6.64
C ALA A 36 7.90 -40.60 6.88
N VAL A 37 8.20 -40.01 8.04
CA VAL A 37 9.58 -39.67 8.46
C VAL A 37 10.41 -40.97 8.61
N CYS A 38 9.86 -42.01 9.27
CA CYS A 38 10.55 -43.26 9.44
C CYS A 38 10.79 -43.98 8.11
N ASP A 39 9.79 -44.05 7.23
CA ASP A 39 9.90 -44.62 5.90
C ASP A 39 10.94 -43.92 5.04
N TYR A 40 10.97 -42.60 5.09
CA TYR A 40 11.98 -41.77 4.42
C TYR A 40 13.40 -42.09 4.95
N MET A 41 13.57 -42.19 6.27
CA MET A 41 14.87 -42.47 6.90
C MET A 41 15.36 -43.92 6.59
N LEU A 42 14.46 -44.84 6.32
CA LEU A 42 14.77 -46.23 5.98
C LEU A 42 14.95 -46.45 4.47
N ASP A 43 14.84 -45.42 3.65
CA ASP A 43 14.91 -45.45 2.18
C ASP A 43 13.79 -46.32 1.55
N ASP A 44 12.64 -46.43 2.24
CA ASP A 44 11.46 -47.20 1.83
C ASP A 44 10.25 -46.30 1.53
N SER A 45 10.49 -44.99 1.35
CA SER A 45 9.45 -43.96 1.19
C SER A 45 9.20 -43.58 -0.25
N SER A 46 7.92 -43.35 -0.59
CA SER A 46 7.51 -42.66 -1.82
C SER A 46 7.56 -41.12 -1.68
N TYR A 47 7.77 -40.62 -0.45
CA TYR A 47 7.80 -39.19 -0.14
C TYR A 47 9.22 -38.62 -0.31
N SER A 48 9.33 -37.39 -0.83
CA SER A 48 10.58 -36.64 -0.85
C SER A 48 10.90 -36.01 0.50
N LEU A 49 12.10 -35.52 0.69
CA LEU A 49 12.46 -34.78 1.89
C LEU A 49 11.58 -33.53 2.07
N ASP A 50 11.23 -32.86 0.96
CA ASP A 50 10.39 -31.67 0.98
C ASP A 50 8.95 -32.03 1.42
N ASP A 51 8.39 -33.15 0.94
CA ASP A 51 7.05 -33.61 1.34
C ASP A 51 6.98 -33.92 2.84
N VAL A 52 7.98 -34.60 3.35
CA VAL A 52 8.09 -34.92 4.79
C VAL A 52 8.31 -33.65 5.62
N GLY A 53 9.11 -32.71 5.09
CA GLY A 53 9.34 -31.42 5.71
C GLY A 53 8.06 -30.59 5.79
N ASP A 54 7.33 -30.48 4.70
CA ASP A 54 6.05 -29.76 4.62
C ASP A 54 5.00 -30.38 5.57
N ALA A 55 4.88 -31.72 5.58
CA ALA A 55 3.97 -32.41 6.49
C ALA A 55 4.32 -32.16 7.97
N SER A 56 5.61 -32.23 8.32
CA SER A 56 6.08 -31.96 9.67
C SER A 56 5.81 -30.51 10.09
N TYR A 57 5.96 -29.58 9.17
CA TYR A 57 5.66 -28.16 9.42
C TYR A 57 4.16 -27.94 9.64
N ILE A 58 3.31 -28.48 8.75
CA ILE A 58 1.85 -28.39 8.85
C ILE A 58 1.37 -28.96 10.19
N LEU A 59 1.90 -30.13 10.57
CA LEU A 59 1.54 -30.76 11.85
C LEU A 59 1.95 -29.89 13.04
N THR A 60 3.20 -29.38 13.04
CA THR A 60 3.78 -28.72 14.21
C THR A 60 3.24 -27.31 14.41
N PHE A 61 3.10 -26.54 13.35
CA PHE A 61 2.79 -25.12 13.41
C PHE A 61 1.35 -24.78 13.02
N TRP A 62 0.70 -25.64 12.22
CA TRP A 62 -0.67 -25.43 11.74
C TRP A 62 -1.66 -26.49 12.20
N ASN A 63 -1.32 -27.25 13.26
CA ASN A 63 -2.17 -28.27 13.88
C ASN A 63 -2.70 -29.32 12.89
N GLY A 64 -1.88 -29.71 11.92
CA GLY A 64 -2.21 -30.75 10.96
C GLY A 64 -3.03 -30.32 9.76
N SER A 65 -3.49 -29.06 9.70
CA SER A 65 -4.26 -28.53 8.56
C SER A 65 -3.44 -27.52 7.76
N PRO A 66 -3.45 -27.57 6.41
CA PRO A 66 -2.83 -26.57 5.59
C PRO A 66 -3.38 -25.18 5.91
N LYS A 67 -2.56 -24.16 5.72
CA LYS A 67 -2.98 -22.78 5.88
C LYS A 67 -3.77 -22.34 4.64
N SER A 68 -5.01 -21.89 4.83
CA SER A 68 -5.79 -21.23 3.78
C SER A 68 -6.09 -19.78 4.14
N VAL A 69 -6.07 -18.91 3.14
CA VAL A 69 -6.50 -17.53 3.24
C VAL A 69 -7.46 -17.20 2.10
N THR A 70 -8.37 -16.27 2.33
CA THR A 70 -9.19 -15.69 1.27
C THR A 70 -8.52 -14.39 0.83
N ASP A 71 -8.20 -14.26 -0.45
CA ASP A 71 -7.57 -13.07 -1.00
C ASP A 71 -8.59 -11.96 -1.33
N SER A 72 -8.11 -10.82 -1.84
CA SER A 72 -8.95 -9.66 -2.14
C SER A 72 -9.92 -9.85 -3.31
N HIS A 73 -9.86 -10.99 -4.02
CA HIS A 73 -10.80 -11.39 -5.06
C HIS A 73 -11.67 -12.59 -4.66
N ASP A 74 -11.82 -12.82 -3.35
CA ASP A 74 -12.59 -13.93 -2.78
C ASP A 74 -12.07 -15.33 -3.22
N ARG A 75 -10.80 -15.45 -3.67
CA ARG A 75 -10.18 -16.73 -3.96
C ARG A 75 -9.64 -17.35 -2.68
N GLU A 76 -9.85 -18.66 -2.51
CA GLU A 76 -9.20 -19.42 -1.45
C GLU A 76 -7.81 -19.86 -1.91
N VAL A 77 -6.77 -19.35 -1.26
CA VAL A 77 -5.37 -19.68 -1.54
C VAL A 77 -4.81 -20.52 -0.40
N THR A 78 -4.30 -21.71 -0.74
CA THR A 78 -3.82 -22.70 0.24
C THR A 78 -2.30 -22.84 0.19
N PHE A 79 -1.69 -22.86 1.37
CA PHE A 79 -0.25 -23.02 1.58
C PHE A 79 0.03 -24.35 2.26
N TYR A 80 1.01 -25.07 1.74
CA TYR A 80 1.46 -26.37 2.26
C TYR A 80 2.86 -26.28 2.90
N ARG A 81 3.52 -25.14 2.78
CA ARG A 81 4.84 -24.87 3.35
C ARG A 81 4.94 -23.43 3.86
N PRO A 82 5.89 -23.14 4.75
CA PRO A 82 6.15 -21.76 5.16
C PRO A 82 6.62 -20.90 4.01
N VAL A 83 6.33 -19.61 4.09
CA VAL A 83 6.78 -18.63 3.10
C VAL A 83 8.19 -18.17 3.44
N GLU A 84 9.16 -18.57 2.61
CA GLU A 84 10.57 -18.19 2.72
C GLU A 84 11.07 -17.41 1.49
N ARG A 85 10.32 -17.45 0.38
CA ARG A 85 10.68 -16.78 -0.87
C ARG A 85 9.49 -16.02 -1.42
N ILE A 86 9.60 -14.71 -1.44
CA ILE A 86 8.49 -13.79 -1.74
C ILE A 86 8.79 -13.04 -3.03
N ILE A 87 7.81 -12.98 -3.92
CA ILE A 87 7.78 -12.05 -5.04
C ILE A 87 6.61 -11.07 -4.83
N THR A 88 6.85 -9.79 -5.09
CA THR A 88 5.81 -8.77 -5.11
C THR A 88 5.74 -8.15 -6.50
N THR A 89 4.54 -7.84 -6.98
CA THR A 89 4.33 -7.25 -8.32
C THR A 89 3.98 -5.77 -8.27
N ASN A 90 3.96 -5.18 -7.08
CA ASN A 90 3.67 -3.76 -6.90
C ASN A 90 4.29 -3.21 -5.61
N PRO A 91 4.51 -1.88 -5.54
CA PRO A 91 5.15 -1.26 -4.39
C PRO A 91 4.38 -1.33 -3.07
N ASP A 92 3.04 -1.42 -3.10
CA ASP A 92 2.25 -1.50 -1.86
C ASP A 92 2.47 -2.83 -1.15
N ASN A 93 2.48 -3.93 -1.91
CA ASN A 93 2.81 -5.24 -1.37
C ASN A 93 4.26 -5.31 -0.89
N SER A 94 5.19 -4.68 -1.62
CA SER A 94 6.59 -4.58 -1.18
C SER A 94 6.70 -3.85 0.16
N ARG A 95 6.00 -2.72 0.33
CA ARG A 95 5.96 -1.99 1.61
C ARG A 95 5.40 -2.85 2.73
N MET A 96 4.33 -3.61 2.46
CA MET A 96 3.71 -4.45 3.47
C MET A 96 4.61 -5.63 3.87
N VAL A 97 5.29 -6.28 2.91
CA VAL A 97 6.31 -7.31 3.20
C VAL A 97 7.39 -6.75 4.12
N ILE A 98 7.85 -5.54 3.83
CA ILE A 98 8.85 -4.82 4.63
C ILE A 98 8.29 -4.49 6.03
N ALA A 99 7.10 -3.88 6.10
CA ALA A 99 6.45 -3.51 7.36
C ALA A 99 6.26 -4.71 8.29
N LEU A 100 5.97 -5.87 7.70
CA LEU A 100 5.85 -7.13 8.43
C LEU A 100 7.20 -7.82 8.72
N GLY A 101 8.33 -7.22 8.30
CA GLY A 101 9.68 -7.67 8.63
C GLY A 101 10.15 -8.90 7.88
N ASN A 102 9.81 -8.99 6.58
CA ASN A 102 10.21 -10.10 5.71
C ASN A 102 10.99 -9.62 4.46
N LEU A 103 11.66 -8.48 4.54
CA LEU A 103 12.50 -7.96 3.46
C LEU A 103 13.56 -8.97 3.00
N ASP A 104 14.17 -9.66 3.96
CA ASP A 104 15.21 -10.67 3.73
C ASP A 104 14.71 -11.90 2.95
N LYS A 105 13.39 -12.10 2.89
CA LYS A 105 12.74 -13.17 2.11
C LYS A 105 12.34 -12.76 0.70
N MET A 106 12.44 -11.49 0.35
CA MET A 106 12.12 -11.03 -1.01
C MET A 106 13.18 -11.53 -1.99
N VAL A 107 12.73 -12.18 -3.07
CA VAL A 107 13.60 -12.71 -4.13
C VAL A 107 13.41 -12.00 -5.46
N SER A 108 12.36 -11.21 -5.59
CA SER A 108 12.08 -10.33 -6.73
C SER A 108 11.01 -9.33 -6.38
N THR A 109 10.92 -8.28 -7.16
CA THR A 109 9.88 -7.26 -7.03
C THR A 109 9.59 -6.60 -8.38
N ASP A 110 8.82 -5.53 -8.39
CA ASP A 110 8.47 -4.76 -9.58
C ASP A 110 9.48 -3.63 -9.89
N GLU A 111 9.46 -3.15 -11.14
CA GLU A 111 10.36 -2.06 -11.59
C GLU A 111 10.25 -0.79 -10.74
N CYS A 112 9.07 -0.52 -10.17
CA CYS A 112 8.85 0.69 -9.39
C CYS A 112 9.45 0.59 -7.99
N THR A 113 9.46 -0.59 -7.41
CA THR A 113 10.11 -0.85 -6.12
C THR A 113 11.62 -0.80 -6.26
N CYS A 114 12.19 -1.40 -7.33
CA CYS A 114 13.63 -1.41 -7.59
C CYS A 114 14.18 -0.05 -8.03
N SER A 115 13.53 0.60 -8.99
CA SER A 115 14.08 1.81 -9.63
C SER A 115 13.63 3.12 -9.00
N GLY A 116 12.93 3.05 -7.86
CA GLY A 116 12.22 4.22 -7.32
C GLY A 116 11.14 4.69 -8.27
N CYS A 117 9.91 4.40 -7.95
CA CYS A 117 8.79 4.66 -8.82
C CYS A 117 8.78 6.09 -9.37
N ILE A 118 9.47 6.27 -10.51
CA ILE A 118 9.03 7.14 -11.56
C ILE A 118 9.27 8.61 -11.40
N LEU A 119 10.40 8.96 -11.89
CA LEU A 119 10.49 10.19 -12.67
C LEU A 119 11.16 9.88 -13.97
N PRO A 120 10.84 10.58 -15.08
CA PRO A 120 11.62 10.44 -16.28
C PRO A 120 13.09 10.63 -15.91
N ARG A 121 13.89 9.65 -16.22
CA ARG A 121 15.34 9.74 -16.14
C ARG A 121 15.77 10.72 -17.24
N ASP A 122 15.88 11.99 -16.91
CA ASP A 122 16.40 13.00 -17.80
C ASP A 122 17.86 13.32 -17.54
N GLY A 123 18.62 12.32 -17.12
CA GLY A 123 20.07 12.34 -17.08
C GLY A 123 20.70 13.10 -15.90
N ASN A 124 19.96 13.41 -14.86
CA ASN A 124 20.45 14.10 -13.67
C ASN A 124 20.18 13.27 -12.41
N ASP A 125 20.82 12.10 -12.35
CA ASP A 125 20.55 11.05 -11.36
C ASP A 125 20.66 11.52 -9.89
N GLU A 126 21.46 12.52 -9.57
CA GLU A 126 21.63 13.01 -8.21
C GLU A 126 20.47 13.86 -7.66
N LYS A 127 19.66 14.47 -8.52
CA LYS A 127 18.54 15.34 -8.08
C LYS A 127 17.19 14.63 -7.99
N ILE A 128 17.08 13.52 -8.70
CA ILE A 128 15.85 12.73 -8.77
C ILE A 128 15.73 11.86 -7.52
N ALA A 129 16.85 11.47 -6.97
CA ALA A 129 16.98 10.58 -5.83
C ALA A 129 16.44 11.12 -4.50
N LYS A 130 15.75 12.25 -4.43
CA LYS A 130 15.40 12.90 -3.16
C LYS A 130 13.96 13.39 -3.08
N ASN A 131 13.04 12.65 -3.65
CA ASN A 131 11.62 12.97 -3.51
C ASN A 131 10.85 11.86 -2.76
N ALA A 132 9.61 12.15 -2.38
CA ALA A 132 8.77 11.30 -1.54
C ALA A 132 8.60 9.83 -2.01
N TRP A 133 9.13 9.47 -3.15
CA TRP A 133 9.07 8.14 -3.74
C TRP A 133 10.15 7.21 -3.19
N GLU A 134 11.21 7.79 -2.61
CA GLU A 134 12.41 7.10 -2.22
C GLU A 134 12.39 6.48 -0.84
N SER A 135 11.29 6.67 -0.10
CA SER A 135 11.20 6.01 1.20
C SER A 135 11.50 4.51 1.11
N LEU A 136 11.10 3.85 0.01
CA LEU A 136 11.44 2.43 -0.21
C LEU A 136 12.92 2.21 -0.55
N GLN A 137 13.53 3.08 -1.35
CA GLN A 137 14.95 2.96 -1.71
C GLN A 137 15.86 3.29 -0.53
N ILE A 138 15.55 4.34 0.22
CA ILE A 138 16.25 4.66 1.47
C ILE A 138 16.17 3.47 2.41
N TYR A 139 15.01 2.83 2.49
CA TYR A 139 14.78 1.68 3.34
C TYR A 139 15.56 0.44 2.90
N GLY A 140 15.57 0.15 1.62
CA GLY A 140 16.21 -1.05 1.09
C GLY A 140 17.72 -1.09 1.35
N GLY A 141 18.35 0.07 1.60
CA GLY A 141 19.79 0.15 1.85
C GLY A 141 20.62 -0.54 0.79
N GLY A 142 20.12 -0.58 -0.45
CA GLY A 142 20.68 -1.34 -1.57
C GLY A 142 20.14 -2.77 -1.69
N GLN A 143 19.39 -3.31 -0.73
CA GLN A 143 18.89 -4.69 -0.84
C GLN A 143 17.82 -4.84 -1.92
N LEU A 144 16.99 -3.82 -2.12
CA LEU A 144 15.97 -3.82 -3.18
C LEU A 144 16.57 -3.62 -4.55
N ASP A 145 17.71 -2.90 -4.66
CA ASP A 145 18.36 -2.59 -5.92
C ASP A 145 18.99 -3.84 -6.57
N ASP A 146 19.36 -4.82 -5.76
CA ASP A 146 19.98 -6.07 -6.21
C ASP A 146 18.93 -7.14 -6.59
N LEU A 147 17.64 -6.90 -6.34
CA LEU A 147 16.59 -7.86 -6.68
C LEU A 147 16.26 -7.81 -8.18
N PRO A 148 16.04 -8.96 -8.83
CA PRO A 148 15.54 -8.99 -10.20
C PRO A 148 14.16 -8.36 -10.29
N GLU A 149 13.93 -7.59 -11.36
CA GLU A 149 12.64 -7.04 -11.71
C GLU A 149 11.84 -8.04 -12.55
N THR A 150 10.78 -8.61 -12.02
CA THR A 150 9.95 -9.58 -12.74
C THR A 150 8.60 -9.02 -13.17
N ASN A 151 8.28 -7.79 -12.79
CA ASN A 151 7.06 -7.12 -13.21
C ASN A 151 7.37 -5.67 -13.60
N THR A 152 7.08 -5.33 -14.85
CA THR A 152 7.09 -3.96 -15.36
C THR A 152 5.65 -3.45 -15.53
N ARG A 153 5.48 -2.17 -15.88
CA ARG A 153 4.16 -1.63 -16.22
C ARG A 153 3.47 -2.32 -17.39
N LYS A 154 4.23 -3.00 -18.24
CA LYS A 154 3.74 -3.56 -19.51
C LYS A 154 3.68 -5.07 -19.49
N GLU A 155 4.61 -5.71 -18.80
CA GLU A 155 4.85 -7.14 -18.93
C GLU A 155 5.20 -7.78 -17.59
N ILE A 156 4.80 -9.03 -17.41
CA ILE A 156 5.24 -9.92 -16.34
C ILE A 156 6.18 -10.95 -16.95
N ASP A 157 7.32 -11.16 -16.30
CA ASP A 157 8.26 -12.22 -16.64
C ASP A 157 7.98 -13.47 -15.78
N TYR A 158 6.98 -14.25 -16.21
CA TYR A 158 6.61 -15.50 -15.54
C TYR A 158 7.74 -16.53 -15.52
N GLU A 159 8.61 -16.54 -16.56
CA GLU A 159 9.72 -17.48 -16.68
C GLU A 159 10.76 -17.21 -15.57
N THR A 160 11.17 -15.96 -15.42
CA THR A 160 12.09 -15.57 -14.33
C THR A 160 11.45 -15.79 -12.96
N MET A 161 10.15 -15.48 -12.78
CA MET A 161 9.44 -15.79 -11.52
C MET A 161 9.53 -17.28 -11.19
N ALA A 162 9.22 -18.16 -12.15
CA ALA A 162 9.27 -19.62 -11.95
C ALA A 162 10.71 -20.13 -11.64
N ILE A 163 11.74 -19.56 -12.29
CA ILE A 163 13.16 -19.88 -12.01
C ILE A 163 13.54 -19.50 -10.58
N LEU A 164 13.00 -18.41 -10.06
CA LEU A 164 13.24 -17.93 -8.70
C LEU A 164 12.56 -18.81 -7.64
N LYS A 165 11.66 -19.71 -8.02
CA LYS A 165 10.94 -20.64 -7.13
C LYS A 165 10.37 -19.94 -5.88
N PRO A 166 9.45 -19.00 -6.03
CA PRO A 166 8.81 -18.36 -4.89
C PRO A 166 7.87 -19.33 -4.16
N ASP A 167 7.67 -19.10 -2.87
CA ASP A 167 6.62 -19.77 -2.08
C ASP A 167 5.31 -19.00 -2.16
N VAL A 168 5.37 -17.71 -2.51
CA VAL A 168 4.20 -16.86 -2.76
C VAL A 168 4.54 -15.72 -3.72
N VAL A 169 3.57 -15.38 -4.55
CA VAL A 169 3.55 -14.11 -5.28
C VAL A 169 2.43 -13.25 -4.73
N PHE A 170 2.73 -12.03 -4.29
CA PHE A 170 1.70 -11.03 -3.98
C PHE A 170 1.44 -10.18 -5.21
N ASP A 171 0.24 -10.28 -5.77
CA ASP A 171 -0.18 -9.48 -6.93
C ASP A 171 -1.10 -8.33 -6.50
N ALA A 172 -1.23 -7.34 -7.38
CA ALA A 172 -2.06 -6.18 -7.12
C ALA A 172 -3.53 -6.46 -7.44
N THR A 173 -4.43 -6.06 -6.56
CA THR A 173 -5.87 -6.29 -6.66
C THR A 173 -6.51 -5.79 -7.96
N TRP A 174 -5.98 -4.72 -8.57
CA TRP A 174 -6.54 -4.18 -9.82
C TRP A 174 -6.25 -5.00 -11.09
N TYR A 175 -5.41 -6.04 -11.01
CA TYR A 175 -5.07 -6.86 -12.18
C TYR A 175 -5.87 -8.17 -12.28
N ASN A 176 -6.27 -8.75 -11.14
CA ASN A 176 -6.98 -10.04 -11.07
C ASN A 176 -6.27 -11.14 -11.91
N ARG A 177 -4.99 -11.37 -11.62
CA ARG A 177 -4.13 -12.30 -12.37
C ARG A 177 -3.71 -13.52 -11.56
N GLY A 178 -4.22 -13.69 -10.35
CA GLY A 178 -3.78 -14.72 -9.42
C GLY A 178 -3.77 -16.12 -10.03
N ASP A 179 -4.88 -16.56 -10.64
CA ASP A 179 -4.95 -17.88 -11.28
C ASP A 179 -3.93 -18.07 -12.40
N LEU A 180 -3.68 -17.02 -13.19
CA LEU A 180 -2.71 -17.08 -14.27
C LEU A 180 -1.26 -17.15 -13.74
N ILE A 181 -0.97 -16.44 -12.65
CA ILE A 181 0.34 -16.50 -12.00
C ILE A 181 0.54 -17.91 -11.42
N GLU A 182 -0.43 -18.46 -10.73
CA GLU A 182 -0.37 -19.83 -10.20
C GLU A 182 -0.12 -20.87 -11.31
N GLU A 183 -0.84 -20.75 -12.44
CA GLU A 183 -0.64 -21.65 -13.60
C GLU A 183 0.77 -21.54 -14.18
N LYS A 184 1.33 -20.31 -14.32
CA LYS A 184 2.59 -20.07 -15.01
C LYS A 184 3.82 -20.22 -14.12
N VAL A 185 3.71 -19.85 -12.85
CA VAL A 185 4.84 -19.83 -11.90
C VAL A 185 4.89 -21.11 -11.07
N GLY A 186 3.72 -21.71 -10.80
CA GLY A 186 3.61 -22.97 -10.05
C GLY A 186 3.69 -22.77 -8.53
N CYS A 187 3.29 -21.62 -8.02
CA CYS A 187 3.21 -21.35 -6.59
C CYS A 187 1.93 -20.56 -6.26
N PRO A 188 1.49 -20.54 -4.99
CA PRO A 188 0.37 -19.71 -4.55
C PRO A 188 0.54 -18.24 -4.95
N CYS A 189 -0.55 -17.63 -5.44
CA CYS A 189 -0.62 -16.20 -5.69
C CYS A 189 -1.75 -15.59 -4.88
N VAL A 190 -1.44 -14.56 -4.11
CA VAL A 190 -2.39 -13.82 -3.29
C VAL A 190 -2.60 -12.45 -3.90
N ASP A 191 -3.82 -12.18 -4.37
CA ASP A 191 -4.20 -10.83 -4.79
C ASP A 191 -4.41 -9.98 -3.54
N ALA A 192 -3.51 -9.02 -3.33
CA ALA A 192 -3.47 -8.18 -2.14
C ALA A 192 -3.16 -6.74 -2.52
N GLY A 193 -3.67 -5.80 -1.73
CA GLY A 193 -3.37 -4.39 -1.93
C GLY A 193 -4.17 -3.50 -1.00
N ALA A 194 -3.62 -2.34 -0.67
CA ALA A 194 -4.34 -1.30 0.03
C ALA A 194 -5.43 -0.74 -0.88
N GLY A 195 -6.62 -0.62 -0.32
CA GLY A 195 -7.77 -0.05 -1.01
C GLY A 195 -7.86 1.47 -0.87
N PHE A 196 -9.06 1.97 -1.05
CA PHE A 196 -9.36 3.42 -0.99
C PHE A 196 -9.63 3.92 0.42
N THR A 197 -9.79 3.00 1.36
CA THR A 197 -10.14 3.27 2.75
C THR A 197 -9.13 2.66 3.73
N PHE A 198 -9.11 3.18 4.96
CA PHE A 198 -8.32 2.55 6.02
C PHE A 198 -8.86 1.16 6.38
N ALA A 199 -10.17 0.91 6.23
CA ALA A 199 -10.74 -0.42 6.43
C ALA A 199 -10.11 -1.46 5.49
N GLU A 200 -10.00 -1.16 4.19
CA GLU A 200 -9.32 -2.01 3.21
C GLU A 200 -7.82 -2.16 3.51
N SER A 201 -7.19 -1.11 4.06
CA SER A 201 -5.79 -1.20 4.51
C SER A 201 -5.63 -2.16 5.70
N TYR A 202 -6.59 -2.21 6.63
CA TYR A 202 -6.58 -3.19 7.74
C TYR A 202 -6.73 -4.61 7.24
N GLU A 203 -7.61 -4.84 6.26
CA GLU A 203 -7.76 -6.14 5.61
C GLU A 203 -6.46 -6.57 4.91
N HIS A 204 -5.79 -5.66 4.21
CA HIS A 204 -4.50 -5.91 3.58
C HIS A 204 -3.41 -6.28 4.59
N ILE A 205 -3.30 -5.52 5.71
CA ILE A 205 -2.36 -5.83 6.80
C ILE A 205 -2.63 -7.22 7.37
N SER A 206 -3.90 -7.52 7.66
CA SER A 206 -4.31 -8.80 8.23
C SER A 206 -4.04 -9.97 7.29
N LEU A 207 -4.42 -9.83 6.01
CA LEU A 207 -4.20 -10.85 4.99
C LEU A 207 -2.71 -11.19 4.85
N MET A 208 -1.87 -10.19 4.63
CA MET A 208 -0.44 -10.43 4.46
C MET A 208 0.23 -10.90 5.75
N GLY A 209 -0.24 -10.44 6.91
CA GLY A 209 0.21 -10.94 8.21
C GLY A 209 -0.09 -12.43 8.40
N ASN A 210 -1.26 -12.88 7.94
CA ASN A 210 -1.64 -14.29 7.97
C ASN A 210 -0.78 -15.14 7.01
N VAL A 211 -0.61 -14.68 5.77
CA VAL A 211 0.21 -15.41 4.78
C VAL A 211 1.65 -15.56 5.26
N LEU A 212 2.23 -14.51 5.84
CA LEU A 212 3.65 -14.44 6.22
C LEU A 212 3.96 -14.95 7.63
N ASP A 213 2.98 -15.49 8.37
CA ASP A 213 3.12 -15.88 9.79
C ASP A 213 3.63 -14.71 10.67
N ARG A 214 3.06 -13.53 10.46
CA ARG A 214 3.38 -12.28 11.17
C ARG A 214 2.15 -11.64 11.82
N GLN A 215 1.22 -12.44 12.31
CA GLN A 215 -0.06 -11.98 12.86
C GLN A 215 0.13 -10.97 14.00
N GLU A 216 1.07 -11.24 14.91
CA GLU A 216 1.34 -10.33 16.03
C GLU A 216 1.81 -8.95 15.53
N LYS A 217 2.69 -8.94 14.53
CA LYS A 217 3.20 -7.70 13.93
C LYS A 217 2.12 -6.97 13.14
N ALA A 218 1.26 -7.72 12.43
CA ALA A 218 0.11 -7.18 11.72
C ALA A 218 -0.88 -6.51 12.68
N VAL A 219 -1.23 -7.17 13.79
CA VAL A 219 -2.09 -6.59 14.83
C VAL A 219 -1.47 -5.32 15.42
N GLY A 220 -0.16 -5.31 15.68
CA GLY A 220 0.55 -4.12 16.17
C GLY A 220 0.52 -2.97 15.17
N LEU A 221 0.75 -3.25 13.89
CA LEU A 221 0.70 -2.24 12.82
C LEU A 221 -0.73 -1.70 12.64
N GLU A 222 -1.74 -2.56 12.62
CA GLU A 222 -3.14 -2.14 12.53
C GLU A 222 -3.53 -1.25 13.71
N ALA A 223 -3.17 -1.64 14.94
CA ALA A 223 -3.45 -0.85 16.14
C ALA A 223 -2.78 0.53 16.08
N TYR A 224 -1.56 0.60 15.56
CA TYR A 224 -0.86 1.86 15.32
C TYR A 224 -1.63 2.75 14.33
N VAL A 225 -2.00 2.20 13.16
CA VAL A 225 -2.73 2.96 12.13
C VAL A 225 -4.06 3.47 12.69
N ARG A 226 -4.82 2.62 13.37
CA ARG A 226 -6.08 3.01 14.03
C ARG A 226 -5.85 4.15 15.02
N SER A 227 -4.79 4.10 15.83
CA SER A 227 -4.50 5.16 16.78
C SER A 227 -4.27 6.52 16.13
N LYS A 228 -3.70 6.55 14.91
CA LYS A 228 -3.50 7.80 14.16
C LYS A 228 -4.79 8.30 13.52
N VAL A 229 -5.60 7.39 12.99
CA VAL A 229 -6.94 7.71 12.48
C VAL A 229 -7.81 8.26 13.62
N ASP A 230 -7.90 7.54 14.75
CA ASP A 230 -8.68 7.95 15.92
C ASP A 230 -8.22 9.31 16.50
N MET A 231 -6.91 9.58 16.47
CA MET A 231 -6.35 10.86 16.92
C MET A 231 -6.95 12.04 16.15
N ILE A 232 -7.04 11.93 14.82
CA ILE A 232 -7.61 13.01 13.98
C ILE A 232 -9.13 12.99 14.08
N GLU A 233 -9.76 11.83 13.92
CA GLU A 233 -11.23 11.70 13.89
C GLU A 233 -11.87 12.11 15.21
N SER A 234 -11.21 11.88 16.36
CA SER A 234 -11.72 12.32 17.66
C SER A 234 -11.95 13.82 17.77
N VAL A 235 -11.21 14.61 17.01
CA VAL A 235 -11.36 16.07 16.91
C VAL A 235 -12.38 16.43 15.83
N THR A 236 -12.15 15.95 14.61
CA THR A 236 -12.93 16.37 13.43
C THR A 236 -14.38 15.86 13.44
N SER A 237 -14.66 14.74 14.11
CA SER A 237 -16.03 14.23 14.32
C SER A 237 -16.89 15.12 15.24
N GLN A 238 -16.28 16.02 16.01
CA GLN A 238 -17.01 16.98 16.85
C GLN A 238 -17.40 18.25 16.11
N LEU A 239 -16.88 18.45 14.91
CA LEU A 239 -17.17 19.62 14.09
C LEU A 239 -18.55 19.51 13.46
N GLU A 240 -19.33 20.59 13.54
CA GLU A 240 -20.58 20.71 12.79
C GLU A 240 -20.26 20.82 11.28
N ASP A 241 -21.21 20.43 10.42
CA ASP A 241 -20.99 20.48 8.96
C ASP A 241 -20.62 21.87 8.44
N SER A 242 -21.10 22.93 9.12
CA SER A 242 -20.75 24.32 8.81
C SER A 242 -19.33 24.74 9.20
N GLU A 243 -18.65 23.94 10.00
CA GLU A 243 -17.27 24.15 10.45
C GLU A 243 -16.28 23.38 9.59
N LYS A 244 -16.77 22.49 8.72
CA LYS A 244 -15.94 21.73 7.78
C LYS A 244 -15.77 22.51 6.48
N PRO A 245 -14.56 23.01 6.20
CA PRO A 245 -14.33 23.78 4.98
C PRO A 245 -14.51 22.95 3.73
N THR A 246 -14.92 23.60 2.65
CA THR A 246 -15.01 22.99 1.33
C THR A 246 -13.64 22.86 0.68
N VAL A 247 -13.35 21.69 0.13
CA VAL A 247 -12.01 21.35 -0.39
C VAL A 247 -12.10 20.82 -1.80
N TYR A 248 -11.30 21.37 -2.69
CA TYR A 248 -11.01 20.76 -3.97
C TYR A 248 -9.69 19.98 -3.87
N PHE A 249 -9.74 18.67 -4.12
CA PHE A 249 -8.59 17.79 -4.05
C PHE A 249 -8.15 17.35 -5.43
N ALA A 250 -6.94 17.75 -5.85
CA ALA A 250 -6.34 17.44 -7.15
C ALA A 250 -5.09 16.55 -6.98
N PRO A 251 -5.27 15.24 -6.70
CA PRO A 251 -4.17 14.34 -6.30
C PRO A 251 -3.18 14.01 -7.40
N ARG A 252 -3.52 14.30 -8.64
CA ARG A 252 -2.69 13.98 -9.80
C ARG A 252 -2.05 15.21 -10.40
N GLY A 253 -1.47 16.06 -9.57
CA GLY A 253 -0.85 17.32 -9.94
C GLY A 253 -0.06 17.34 -11.24
N ALA A 254 0.26 18.54 -11.71
CA ALA A 254 0.83 18.81 -13.02
C ALA A 254 2.04 17.92 -13.36
N LYS A 255 1.90 17.04 -14.35
CA LYS A 255 3.01 16.30 -14.91
C LYS A 255 2.98 16.31 -16.43
N LYS A 256 3.89 17.09 -17.02
CA LYS A 256 4.13 17.05 -18.44
C LYS A 256 4.65 15.66 -18.84
N GLY A 257 3.86 14.88 -19.56
CA GLY A 257 4.33 13.71 -20.30
C GLY A 257 4.11 12.34 -19.64
N PHE A 258 3.41 12.20 -18.52
CA PHE A 258 3.22 10.88 -17.89
C PHE A 258 1.87 10.20 -18.16
N TYR A 259 0.83 10.96 -18.37
CA TYR A 259 -0.46 10.56 -18.90
C TYR A 259 -0.85 11.61 -19.95
N ASP A 260 -1.64 11.29 -20.93
CA ASP A 260 -2.13 12.19 -22.01
C ASP A 260 -2.85 13.44 -21.44
N SER A 261 -2.16 14.19 -20.58
CA SER A 261 -2.66 15.43 -20.03
C SER A 261 -2.52 16.51 -21.08
N VAL A 262 -3.63 17.10 -21.43
CA VAL A 262 -3.70 18.29 -22.24
C VAL A 262 -2.89 19.38 -21.54
N GLU A 263 -1.68 19.64 -22.05
CA GLU A 263 -0.84 20.81 -21.76
C GLU A 263 -0.92 21.38 -20.32
N GLY A 264 -0.29 20.70 -19.35
CA GLY A 264 0.15 21.39 -18.13
C GLY A 264 -0.91 21.76 -17.08
N ARG A 265 -2.15 21.27 -17.16
CA ARG A 265 -3.24 21.63 -16.25
C ARG A 265 -3.74 20.44 -15.43
N ASP A 266 -2.86 19.76 -14.72
CA ASP A 266 -3.24 18.53 -13.99
C ASP A 266 -4.03 18.77 -12.71
N PHE A 267 -4.18 20.02 -12.24
CA PHE A 267 -5.13 20.34 -11.19
C PHE A 267 -6.60 20.13 -11.61
N THR A 268 -6.85 19.83 -12.89
CA THR A 268 -8.18 19.49 -13.41
C THR A 268 -8.59 18.03 -13.19
N ARG A 269 -7.76 17.22 -12.51
CA ARG A 269 -8.11 15.85 -12.15
C ARG A 269 -8.33 15.73 -10.65
N THR A 270 -9.54 15.32 -10.28
CA THR A 270 -9.95 15.14 -8.89
C THR A 270 -10.35 13.69 -8.60
N GLU A 271 -10.39 13.34 -7.34
CA GLU A 271 -11.00 12.13 -6.82
C GLU A 271 -12.28 12.47 -6.08
N ALA A 272 -13.36 11.76 -6.39
CA ALA A 272 -14.64 11.94 -5.71
C ALA A 272 -14.60 11.43 -4.26
N VAL A 273 -13.81 10.39 -4.00
CA VAL A 273 -13.68 9.77 -2.67
C VAL A 273 -12.19 9.75 -2.28
N TYR A 274 -11.89 10.38 -1.17
CA TYR A 274 -10.57 10.33 -0.54
C TYR A 274 -10.73 10.36 0.98
N GLU A 275 -10.84 9.20 1.60
CA GLU A 275 -11.12 9.05 3.03
C GLU A 275 -10.17 9.85 3.95
N PRO A 276 -8.84 9.96 3.68
CA PRO A 276 -7.96 10.81 4.48
C PRO A 276 -8.41 12.29 4.56
N LEU A 277 -9.02 12.83 3.51
CA LEU A 277 -9.58 14.18 3.51
C LEU A 277 -10.87 14.26 4.36
N ASP A 278 -11.74 13.26 4.26
CA ASP A 278 -12.98 13.21 5.01
C ASP A 278 -12.69 13.13 6.53
N ILE A 279 -11.72 12.25 6.91
CA ILE A 279 -11.26 12.12 8.31
C ILE A 279 -10.58 13.41 8.78
N ALA A 280 -9.83 14.09 7.91
CA ALA A 280 -9.23 15.38 8.23
C ALA A 280 -10.24 16.51 8.44
N GLY A 281 -11.54 16.26 8.27
CA GLY A 281 -12.62 17.21 8.50
C GLY A 281 -12.85 18.18 7.32
N GLY A 282 -12.43 17.83 6.11
CA GLY A 282 -12.73 18.57 4.89
C GLY A 282 -13.97 18.04 4.18
N THR A 283 -14.69 18.91 3.48
CA THR A 283 -15.82 18.54 2.61
C THR A 283 -15.38 18.58 1.15
N ASN A 284 -15.18 17.40 0.55
CA ASN A 284 -14.78 17.32 -0.86
C ASN A 284 -15.88 17.86 -1.78
N VAL A 285 -15.62 18.93 -2.54
CA VAL A 285 -16.57 19.52 -3.50
C VAL A 285 -16.88 18.61 -4.68
N ALA A 286 -16.02 17.64 -4.95
CA ALA A 286 -16.16 16.68 -6.04
C ALA A 286 -16.87 15.38 -5.62
N ARG A 287 -17.33 15.23 -4.37
CA ARG A 287 -17.89 13.99 -3.81
C ARG A 287 -19.06 13.39 -4.58
N ASP A 288 -19.83 14.22 -5.28
CA ASP A 288 -20.98 13.77 -6.10
C ASP A 288 -20.57 13.39 -7.54
N CYS A 289 -19.31 13.54 -7.90
CA CYS A 289 -18.79 13.07 -9.18
C CYS A 289 -18.73 11.55 -9.19
N THR A 290 -18.89 10.96 -10.37
CA THR A 290 -18.83 9.51 -10.53
C THR A 290 -17.51 9.09 -11.18
N GLY A 291 -16.88 8.05 -10.63
CA GLY A 291 -15.65 7.46 -11.15
C GLY A 291 -14.39 7.92 -10.42
N GLU A 292 -13.32 7.22 -10.71
CA GLU A 292 -11.97 7.58 -10.28
C GLU A 292 -11.33 8.54 -11.28
N ASN A 293 -10.48 9.44 -10.81
CA ASN A 293 -9.73 10.37 -11.66
C ASN A 293 -10.64 11.23 -12.56
N VAL A 294 -11.61 11.87 -11.95
CA VAL A 294 -12.59 12.66 -12.68
C VAL A 294 -11.95 13.93 -13.27
N ASN A 295 -12.11 14.13 -14.57
CA ASN A 295 -11.68 15.37 -15.19
C ASN A 295 -12.70 16.47 -14.92
N VAL A 296 -12.22 17.60 -14.38
CA VAL A 296 -13.04 18.76 -14.01
C VAL A 296 -12.50 19.99 -14.72
N PRO A 297 -13.33 20.69 -15.55
CA PRO A 297 -12.86 21.91 -16.16
C PRO A 297 -12.70 23.03 -15.12
N PRO A 298 -11.81 24.02 -15.33
CA PRO A 298 -11.60 25.13 -14.40
C PRO A 298 -12.89 25.86 -14.02
N GLU A 299 -13.82 26.00 -14.94
CA GLU A 299 -15.12 26.66 -14.71
C GLU A 299 -15.98 25.94 -13.67
N GLN A 300 -15.84 24.60 -13.57
CA GLN A 300 -16.53 23.84 -12.53
C GLN A 300 -15.90 24.04 -11.15
N ILE A 301 -14.57 24.19 -11.09
CA ILE A 301 -13.86 24.52 -9.85
C ILE A 301 -14.29 25.92 -9.38
N VAL A 302 -14.39 26.88 -10.31
CA VAL A 302 -14.94 28.22 -10.02
C VAL A 302 -16.37 28.13 -9.49
N ALA A 303 -17.23 27.30 -10.11
CA ALA A 303 -18.63 27.13 -9.67
C ALA A 303 -18.78 26.47 -8.31
N TRP A 304 -17.82 25.69 -7.87
CA TRP A 304 -17.79 25.09 -6.53
C TRP A 304 -17.30 26.03 -5.43
N GLU A 305 -16.52 27.07 -5.80
CA GLU A 305 -15.96 28.06 -4.86
C GLU A 305 -15.30 27.43 -3.63
N PRO A 306 -14.34 26.48 -3.78
CA PRO A 306 -13.74 25.82 -2.64
C PRO A 306 -12.99 26.79 -1.73
N ASP A 307 -13.05 26.54 -0.40
CA ASP A 307 -12.28 27.27 0.61
C ASP A 307 -10.81 26.92 0.61
N TYR A 308 -10.50 25.66 0.25
CA TYR A 308 -9.15 25.11 0.19
C TYR A 308 -8.93 24.30 -1.09
N ILE A 309 -7.69 24.30 -1.58
CA ILE A 309 -7.25 23.41 -2.66
C ILE A 309 -6.01 22.65 -2.21
N PHE A 310 -6.05 21.33 -2.33
CA PHE A 310 -4.85 20.49 -2.20
C PHE A 310 -4.46 19.93 -3.56
N VAL A 311 -3.23 20.25 -3.97
CA VAL A 311 -2.65 19.81 -5.25
C VAL A 311 -1.52 18.85 -4.94
N SER A 312 -1.46 17.73 -5.65
CA SER A 312 -0.32 16.85 -5.50
C SER A 312 0.97 17.58 -5.92
N TRP A 313 1.97 17.46 -5.07
CA TRP A 313 3.32 17.89 -5.43
C TRP A 313 3.81 17.10 -6.64
N SER A 314 4.26 17.80 -7.66
CA SER A 314 4.87 17.17 -8.82
C SER A 314 6.38 17.28 -8.73
N SER A 315 7.06 16.24 -9.18
CA SER A 315 8.51 16.16 -9.27
C SER A 315 9.17 17.28 -10.12
N THR A 316 8.39 18.00 -10.90
CA THR A 316 8.89 19.11 -11.71
C THR A 316 9.33 20.29 -10.86
N SER A 317 8.76 20.51 -9.67
CA SER A 317 9.20 21.57 -8.78
C SER A 317 10.66 21.39 -8.30
N ALA A 318 11.12 20.14 -8.13
CA ALA A 318 12.52 19.87 -7.79
C ALA A 318 13.50 20.23 -8.91
N LEU A 319 13.01 20.38 -10.13
CA LEU A 319 13.79 20.75 -11.33
C LEU A 319 13.66 22.25 -11.67
N GLY A 320 12.99 23.06 -10.82
CA GLY A 320 12.80 24.49 -11.03
C GLY A 320 11.64 24.83 -11.98
N GLU A 321 10.78 23.86 -12.31
CA GLU A 321 9.52 24.10 -13.02
C GLU A 321 8.43 24.52 -12.02
N PRO A 322 7.39 25.26 -12.45
CA PRO A 322 6.26 25.60 -11.60
C PRO A 322 5.63 24.34 -11.00
N ASN A 323 5.36 24.35 -9.71
CA ASN A 323 4.66 23.24 -9.02
C ASN A 323 3.15 23.36 -9.17
N GLY A 324 2.41 22.37 -8.66
CA GLY A 324 0.95 22.36 -8.75
C GLY A 324 0.30 23.57 -8.08
N VAL A 325 0.85 24.06 -6.97
CA VAL A 325 0.38 25.26 -6.27
C VAL A 325 0.56 26.50 -7.17
N ASP A 326 1.75 26.70 -7.75
CA ASP A 326 2.01 27.82 -8.65
C ASP A 326 1.03 27.81 -9.83
N PHE A 327 0.77 26.66 -10.43
CA PHE A 327 -0.20 26.53 -11.52
C PHE A 327 -1.62 26.96 -11.13
N VAL A 328 -2.07 26.58 -9.94
CA VAL A 328 -3.38 27.01 -9.44
C VAL A 328 -3.37 28.51 -9.18
N MET A 329 -2.35 29.03 -8.49
CA MET A 329 -2.24 30.44 -8.11
C MET A 329 -2.09 31.38 -9.33
N GLU A 330 -1.45 30.93 -10.41
CA GLU A 330 -1.24 31.69 -11.63
C GLU A 330 -2.39 31.57 -12.64
N THR A 331 -3.36 30.66 -12.39
CA THR A 331 -4.51 30.47 -13.29
C THR A 331 -5.52 31.60 -13.09
N ALA A 332 -5.61 32.49 -14.09
CA ALA A 332 -6.42 33.70 -14.03
C ALA A 332 -7.92 33.42 -13.75
N GLU A 333 -8.45 32.31 -14.27
CA GLU A 333 -9.84 31.89 -14.08
C GLU A 333 -10.14 31.53 -12.63
N LEU A 334 -9.14 31.17 -11.82
CA LEU A 334 -9.28 30.77 -10.41
C LEU A 334 -9.00 31.92 -9.42
N SER A 335 -8.57 33.09 -9.91
CA SER A 335 -8.08 34.19 -9.05
C SER A 335 -9.08 34.70 -8.01
N GLU A 336 -10.38 34.60 -8.29
CA GLU A 336 -11.45 35.12 -7.44
C GLU A 336 -12.05 34.09 -6.48
N ILE A 337 -11.68 32.79 -6.60
CA ILE A 337 -12.24 31.77 -5.69
C ILE A 337 -11.64 31.89 -4.28
N PRO A 338 -12.40 31.51 -3.21
CA PRO A 338 -11.94 31.66 -1.83
C PRO A 338 -10.57 31.05 -1.56
N ALA A 339 -10.31 29.85 -2.07
CA ALA A 339 -9.02 29.17 -1.87
C ALA A 339 -7.83 29.97 -2.39
N VAL A 340 -7.93 30.59 -3.58
CA VAL A 340 -6.84 31.37 -4.19
C VAL A 340 -6.74 32.75 -3.55
N SER A 341 -7.87 33.45 -3.38
CA SER A 341 -7.88 34.80 -2.82
C SER A 341 -7.41 34.86 -1.36
N ASN A 342 -7.63 33.78 -0.59
CA ASN A 342 -7.17 33.65 0.80
C ASN A 342 -5.82 32.93 0.94
N ASN A 343 -5.19 32.56 -0.16
CA ASN A 343 -3.92 31.82 -0.17
C ASN A 343 -3.98 30.44 0.49
N ASN A 344 -5.14 29.77 0.40
CA ASN A 344 -5.43 28.42 0.93
C ASN A 344 -5.19 27.33 -0.14
N VAL A 345 -4.10 27.44 -0.87
CA VAL A 345 -3.69 26.44 -1.87
C VAL A 345 -2.43 25.75 -1.36
N TYR A 346 -2.52 24.45 -1.13
CA TYR A 346 -1.47 23.66 -0.50
C TYR A 346 -1.02 22.50 -1.39
N SER A 347 0.25 22.16 -1.27
CA SER A 347 0.77 20.95 -1.85
C SER A 347 0.49 19.76 -0.91
N CYS A 348 0.26 18.58 -1.46
CA CYS A 348 0.16 17.35 -0.66
C CYS A 348 1.05 16.25 -1.24
N ILE A 349 1.34 15.22 -0.44
CA ILE A 349 2.08 14.06 -0.91
C ILE A 349 1.22 13.34 -1.96
N TYR A 350 1.83 13.00 -3.10
CA TYR A 350 1.13 12.24 -4.14
C TYR A 350 0.62 10.90 -3.59
N PRO A 351 -0.71 10.69 -3.52
CA PRO A 351 -1.27 9.58 -2.77
C PRO A 351 -1.18 8.23 -3.50
N TYR A 352 -0.68 8.21 -4.74
CA TYR A 352 -0.62 7.00 -5.53
C TYR A 352 0.82 6.58 -5.79
N CYS A 353 1.06 5.27 -5.75
CA CYS A 353 2.29 4.66 -6.23
C CYS A 353 2.00 3.23 -6.70
N ARG A 354 1.26 3.08 -7.81
CA ARG A 354 0.69 1.81 -8.23
C ARG A 354 -0.10 1.13 -7.09
N GLY A 355 -0.92 1.92 -6.46
CA GLY A 355 -1.70 1.60 -5.29
C GLY A 355 -1.90 2.84 -4.43
N ARG A 356 -2.28 2.66 -3.19
CA ARG A 356 -2.49 3.72 -2.20
C ARG A 356 -1.66 3.43 -0.95
N PRO A 357 -0.39 3.84 -0.95
CA PRO A 357 0.51 3.58 0.15
C PRO A 357 -0.03 4.10 1.49
N LEU A 358 -0.04 3.24 2.48
CA LEU A 358 -0.57 3.52 3.81
C LEU A 358 0.13 4.71 4.49
N ASP A 359 1.45 4.79 4.36
CA ASP A 359 2.27 5.90 4.87
C ASP A 359 1.78 7.25 4.33
N ARG A 360 1.49 7.33 3.03
CA ARG A 360 1.02 8.57 2.40
C ARG A 360 -0.40 8.94 2.79
N SER A 361 -1.27 7.95 2.95
CA SER A 361 -2.63 8.17 3.42
C SER A 361 -2.63 8.77 4.83
N LEU A 362 -1.82 8.22 5.74
CA LEU A 362 -1.66 8.74 7.10
C LEU A 362 -1.06 10.15 7.11
N LEU A 363 0.01 10.37 6.35
CA LEU A 363 0.69 11.68 6.30
C LEU A 363 -0.22 12.75 5.71
N ASN A 364 -0.91 12.47 4.60
CA ASN A 364 -1.85 13.42 4.01
C ASN A 364 -3.02 13.73 4.95
N MET A 365 -3.57 12.72 5.65
CA MET A 365 -4.64 12.92 6.64
C MET A 365 -4.22 13.90 7.73
N MET A 366 -3.07 13.68 8.36
CA MET A 366 -2.56 14.55 9.42
C MET A 366 -2.22 15.96 8.91
N TYR A 367 -1.60 16.04 7.73
CA TYR A 367 -1.25 17.30 7.10
C TYR A 367 -2.51 18.13 6.74
N MET A 368 -3.49 17.48 6.09
CA MET A 368 -4.76 18.14 5.75
C MET A 368 -5.51 18.61 7.00
N ALA A 369 -5.57 17.77 8.05
CA ALA A 369 -6.20 18.17 9.31
C ALA A 369 -5.56 19.45 9.89
N LYS A 370 -4.24 19.54 9.90
CA LYS A 370 -3.54 20.72 10.38
C LYS A 370 -3.76 21.95 9.51
N CYS A 371 -3.86 21.78 8.16
CA CYS A 371 -4.16 22.89 7.25
C CYS A 371 -5.60 23.39 7.41
N LEU A 372 -6.57 22.48 7.54
CA LEU A 372 -8.00 22.79 7.57
C LEU A 372 -8.44 23.32 8.93
N HIS A 373 -7.82 22.84 10.02
CA HIS A 373 -8.19 23.14 11.40
C HIS A 373 -6.96 23.48 12.25
N PRO A 374 -6.24 24.58 11.92
CA PRO A 374 -4.93 24.89 12.53
C PRO A 374 -5.01 25.16 14.04
N GLU A 375 -6.13 25.63 14.56
CA GLU A 375 -6.30 25.88 16.00
C GLU A 375 -6.47 24.58 16.77
N GLU A 376 -7.23 23.63 16.25
CA GLU A 376 -7.51 22.32 16.83
C GLU A 376 -6.27 21.43 16.81
N PHE A 377 -5.47 21.53 15.74
CA PHE A 377 -4.25 20.74 15.54
C PHE A 377 -2.95 21.55 15.71
N ARG A 378 -2.99 22.67 16.49
CA ARG A 378 -1.79 23.48 16.74
C ARG A 378 -0.63 22.67 17.34
N ASP A 379 -0.95 21.73 18.21
CA ASP A 379 0.02 20.91 18.93
C ASP A 379 0.45 19.64 18.13
N LEU A 380 -0.10 19.42 16.94
CA LEU A 380 0.29 18.32 16.06
C LEU A 380 1.65 18.62 15.43
N ASP A 381 2.66 17.88 15.85
CA ASP A 381 4.01 17.93 15.29
C ASP A 381 4.12 16.98 14.10
N LEU A 382 3.93 17.51 12.88
CA LEU A 382 3.96 16.73 11.64
C LEU A 382 5.31 16.06 11.38
N GLU A 383 6.42 16.65 11.83
CA GLU A 383 7.74 16.04 11.65
C GLU A 383 7.93 14.85 12.57
N ALA A 384 7.56 14.99 13.84
CA ALA A 384 7.60 13.88 14.78
C ALA A 384 6.67 12.74 14.38
N GLU A 385 5.42 13.06 14.00
CA GLU A 385 4.43 12.08 13.55
C GLU A 385 4.84 11.41 12.23
N GLY A 386 5.36 12.16 11.28
CA GLY A 386 5.83 11.64 10.00
C GLY A 386 7.01 10.69 10.16
N ASN A 387 7.97 11.02 11.00
CA ASN A 387 9.08 10.12 11.32
C ASN A 387 8.59 8.86 12.02
N GLU A 388 7.60 8.98 12.92
CA GLU A 388 6.97 7.83 13.58
C GLU A 388 6.28 6.91 12.58
N VAL A 389 5.52 7.45 11.59
CA VAL A 389 4.90 6.66 10.52
C VAL A 389 5.95 5.82 9.79
N TYR A 390 7.05 6.43 9.36
CA TYR A 390 8.10 5.69 8.65
C TYR A 390 8.84 4.69 9.55
N ARG A 391 9.04 5.01 10.82
CA ARG A 391 9.62 4.08 11.77
C ARG A 391 8.74 2.84 11.97
N GLN A 392 7.41 3.00 12.04
CA GLN A 392 6.48 1.89 12.21
C GLN A 392 6.32 1.04 10.93
N ILE A 393 6.29 1.68 9.76
CA ILE A 393 6.06 1.00 8.49
C ILE A 393 7.37 0.47 7.89
N LEU A 394 8.44 1.25 7.94
CA LEU A 394 9.70 0.88 7.29
C LEU A 394 10.82 0.49 8.28
N GLY A 395 10.66 0.76 9.57
CA GLY A 395 11.68 0.48 10.58
C GLY A 395 12.85 1.46 10.58
N ILE A 396 12.68 2.67 9.97
CA ILE A 396 13.75 3.67 9.85
C ILE A 396 13.32 4.99 10.48
N ASP A 397 14.21 5.60 11.25
CA ASP A 397 14.03 6.93 11.81
C ASP A 397 14.49 8.02 10.84
N GLY A 398 13.85 9.21 10.91
CA GLY A 398 14.29 10.41 10.24
C GLY A 398 13.91 10.53 8.76
N VAL A 399 13.17 9.58 8.20
CA VAL A 399 12.78 9.58 6.77
C VAL A 399 11.95 10.82 6.42
N TYR A 400 10.97 11.18 7.26
CA TYR A 400 10.15 12.37 7.02
C TYR A 400 10.98 13.65 7.08
N THR A 401 11.87 13.78 8.05
CA THR A 401 12.80 14.92 8.17
C THR A 401 13.64 15.07 6.91
N GLU A 402 14.21 13.97 6.41
CA GLU A 402 14.99 13.97 5.18
C GLU A 402 14.13 14.38 3.98
N MET A 403 12.94 13.81 3.83
CA MET A 403 12.00 14.17 2.77
C MET A 403 11.64 15.67 2.82
N ALA A 404 11.40 16.22 4.01
CA ALA A 404 11.05 17.62 4.21
C ALA A 404 12.19 18.60 3.86
N GLU A 405 13.44 18.15 3.77
CA GLU A 405 14.55 18.99 3.24
C GLU A 405 14.40 19.26 1.74
N TYR A 406 13.82 18.32 1.01
CA TYR A 406 13.62 18.41 -0.44
C TYR A 406 12.20 18.82 -0.83
N GLN A 407 11.28 18.78 0.11
CA GLN A 407 9.86 19.10 -0.07
C GLN A 407 9.43 20.16 0.96
N PRO A 408 9.71 21.45 0.69
CA PRO A 408 9.50 22.52 1.66
C PRO A 408 8.07 22.60 2.20
N PHE A 409 7.06 22.19 1.41
CA PHE A 409 5.65 22.19 1.84
C PHE A 409 5.39 21.33 3.08
N LEU A 410 6.18 20.29 3.32
CA LEU A 410 6.07 19.49 4.54
C LEU A 410 6.48 20.26 5.82
N LYS A 411 7.18 21.39 5.66
CA LYS A 411 7.64 22.27 6.75
C LYS A 411 6.74 23.49 6.96
N GLU A 412 5.92 23.85 5.99
CA GLU A 412 5.27 25.17 5.93
C GLU A 412 3.99 25.32 6.77
N VAL A 413 3.51 24.23 7.38
CA VAL A 413 2.32 24.26 8.24
C VAL A 413 2.75 24.30 9.70
N ASN A 414 3.24 25.47 10.14
CA ASN A 414 3.58 25.78 11.53
C ASN A 414 2.55 26.74 12.14
#